data_18ba65a65858a80c3d258586beffbce6
#
_entry.id   18ba65a65858a80c3d258586beffbce6
#
_cell.length_a   1.000
_cell.length_b   1.000
_cell.length_c   1.000
_cell.angle_alpha   90.00
_cell.angle_beta   90.00
_cell.angle_gamma   90.00
#
_symmetry.space_group_name_H-M   'P 1'
#
loop_
_entity.id
_entity.type
_entity.pdbx_description
1 polymer ?
#
loop_
_entity_poly.entity_id
_entity_poly.type
_entity_poly.pdbx_seq_one_letter_code
_entity_poly.pdbx_strand_id
1 'polypeptide(L)'
;AYWEGLLSGTSGAAPITHFDSSKFKTQFACEIKDFDPLNFMDRKDARKCDRFTQYALVSTDEAITDAGLDFEKEDRDRIGVIWGAGIGGLETFQNEVLNFAKGEGSPRFNPFFIPKMISDIAPGLISIKHGLRGPNFATVSACASSSNAMIDSLNYIRMGFADIIVSGGSEAAVTIAGIGGFNAMHALSTRNEDPKTASRPFDRDRDGFVLGEGAGALILEEYEHAKARGAKIYAELAGGGLSADAHHMTAPHPEGIGAKKVMINCLRDAGLNPEDVDTINMHGTSTPLGDVAETNAVKAVFGDHAYKININSTKSMTGHLLGAAGAIEAIACIMA
;
A
#
# COMPACT_ATOMS: atom_id res chain seq x y z
N ALA A 1 -0.53 11.74 13.54
CA ALA A 1 -1.92 11.35 13.28
C ALA A 1 -2.07 9.84 13.03
N TYR A 2 -1.39 9.26 11.98
CA TYR A 2 -1.53 7.82 11.66
C TYR A 2 -1.13 6.92 12.85
N TRP A 3 0.08 7.09 13.37
CA TRP A 3 0.59 6.33 14.52
C TRP A 3 -0.28 6.49 15.77
N GLU A 4 -0.72 7.68 16.08
CA GLU A 4 -1.64 7.96 17.20
C GLU A 4 -2.98 7.24 17.02
N GLY A 5 -3.51 7.20 15.79
CA GLY A 5 -4.71 6.43 15.47
C GLY A 5 -4.54 4.94 15.73
N LEU A 6 -3.37 4.36 15.37
CA LEU A 6 -3.04 2.97 15.66
C LEU A 6 -2.95 2.71 17.17
N LEU A 7 -2.22 3.55 17.91
CA LEU A 7 -2.08 3.42 19.37
C LEU A 7 -3.40 3.54 20.12
N SER A 8 -4.32 4.36 19.62
CA SER A 8 -5.65 4.53 20.25
C SER A 8 -6.69 3.50 19.79
N GLY A 9 -6.34 2.59 18.88
CA GLY A 9 -7.28 1.60 18.32
C GLY A 9 -8.42 2.23 17.51
N THR A 10 -8.18 3.38 16.87
CA THR A 10 -9.20 4.11 16.13
C THR A 10 -9.47 3.45 14.77
N SER A 11 -10.69 2.95 14.56
CA SER A 11 -11.12 2.45 13.26
C SER A 11 -11.39 3.59 12.28
N GLY A 12 -10.81 3.49 11.07
CA GLY A 12 -11.09 4.40 9.95
C GLY A 12 -12.39 4.11 9.21
N ALA A 13 -13.03 2.96 9.48
CA ALA A 13 -14.22 2.53 8.76
C ALA A 13 -15.43 3.41 9.07
N ALA A 14 -16.08 3.90 8.02
CA ALA A 14 -17.25 4.76 8.09
C ALA A 14 -18.12 4.56 6.82
N PRO A 15 -19.38 5.00 6.81
CA PRO A 15 -20.19 5.00 5.60
C PRO A 15 -19.46 5.69 4.43
N ILE A 16 -19.58 5.12 3.24
CA ILE A 16 -18.99 5.67 2.01
C ILE A 16 -19.60 7.02 1.71
N THR A 17 -18.75 8.02 1.43
CA THR A 17 -19.15 9.38 1.08
C THR A 17 -18.85 9.73 -0.38
N HIS A 18 -17.99 9.01 -1.07
CA HIS A 18 -17.57 9.29 -2.43
C HIS A 18 -18.68 9.08 -3.49
N PHE A 19 -19.66 8.24 -3.17
CA PHE A 19 -20.82 7.96 -4.05
C PHE A 19 -21.99 7.39 -3.23
N ASP A 20 -23.18 7.34 -3.83
CA ASP A 20 -24.34 6.68 -3.21
C ASP A 20 -24.17 5.17 -3.19
N SER A 21 -23.86 4.63 -2.02
CA SER A 21 -23.64 3.21 -1.79
C SER A 21 -24.89 2.43 -1.37
N SER A 22 -26.06 3.04 -1.29
CA SER A 22 -27.31 2.47 -0.73
C SER A 22 -27.75 1.15 -1.41
N LYS A 23 -27.36 0.94 -2.68
CA LYS A 23 -27.67 -0.26 -3.45
C LYS A 23 -26.58 -1.34 -3.40
N PHE A 24 -25.46 -1.08 -2.72
CA PHE A 24 -24.34 -2.01 -2.63
C PHE A 24 -24.49 -2.90 -1.39
N LYS A 25 -23.94 -4.12 -1.47
CA LYS A 25 -23.89 -5.03 -0.32
C LYS A 25 -23.03 -4.47 0.80
N THR A 26 -21.92 -3.83 0.46
CA THR A 26 -21.02 -3.12 1.38
C THR A 26 -21.21 -1.62 1.19
N GLN A 27 -21.52 -0.89 2.26
CA GLN A 27 -21.86 0.54 2.25
C GLN A 27 -20.87 1.37 3.06
N PHE A 28 -19.73 0.82 3.43
CA PHE A 28 -18.69 1.46 4.23
C PHE A 28 -17.30 1.15 3.69
N ALA A 29 -16.35 2.00 4.04
CA ALA A 29 -14.94 1.88 3.68
C ALA A 29 -14.08 2.71 4.62
N CYS A 30 -12.75 2.58 4.54
CA CYS A 30 -11.79 3.47 5.18
C CYS A 30 -11.33 4.52 4.17
N GLU A 31 -12.15 5.56 3.97
CA GLU A 31 -11.83 6.71 3.11
C GLU A 31 -10.87 7.67 3.81
N ILE A 32 -10.02 8.37 3.04
CA ILE A 32 -9.32 9.56 3.53
C ILE A 32 -10.33 10.70 3.66
N LYS A 33 -10.50 11.20 4.88
CA LYS A 33 -11.46 12.25 5.21
C LYS A 33 -10.82 13.62 5.01
N ASP A 34 -11.66 14.59 4.60
CA ASP A 34 -11.29 16.01 4.50
C ASP A 34 -10.08 16.31 3.61
N PHE A 35 -9.80 15.45 2.63
CA PHE A 35 -8.72 15.65 1.70
C PHE A 35 -9.12 16.61 0.58
N ASP A 36 -8.54 17.80 0.60
CA ASP A 36 -8.57 18.74 -0.51
C ASP A 36 -7.16 18.83 -1.12
N PRO A 37 -6.94 18.33 -2.35
CA PRO A 37 -5.65 18.40 -3.01
C PRO A 37 -5.12 19.82 -3.18
N LEU A 38 -6.00 20.84 -3.18
CA LEU A 38 -5.61 22.24 -3.32
C LEU A 38 -4.85 22.79 -2.10
N ASN A 39 -4.87 22.09 -0.98
CA ASN A 39 -4.04 22.42 0.17
C ASN A 39 -2.56 22.01 -0.04
N PHE A 40 -2.26 21.16 -1.04
CA PHE A 40 -0.96 20.54 -1.24
C PHE A 40 -0.37 20.78 -2.64
N MET A 41 -1.20 21.08 -3.63
CA MET A 41 -0.77 21.28 -5.02
C MET A 41 -1.68 22.28 -5.73
N ASP A 42 -1.19 22.87 -6.81
CA ASP A 42 -2.03 23.79 -7.57
C ASP A 42 -3.18 23.09 -8.32
N ARG A 43 -4.22 23.87 -8.68
CA ARG A 43 -5.42 23.35 -9.37
C ARG A 43 -5.08 22.70 -10.72
N LYS A 44 -4.07 23.17 -11.43
CA LYS A 44 -3.69 22.65 -12.74
C LYS A 44 -3.07 21.25 -12.60
N ASP A 45 -2.24 21.05 -11.60
CA ASP A 45 -1.60 19.76 -11.33
C ASP A 45 -2.58 18.78 -10.69
N ALA A 46 -3.41 19.20 -9.76
CA ALA A 46 -4.49 18.37 -9.20
C ALA A 46 -5.41 17.78 -10.29
N ARG A 47 -5.74 18.56 -11.34
CA ARG A 47 -6.59 18.09 -12.44
C ARG A 47 -5.93 17.05 -13.35
N LYS A 48 -4.60 16.98 -13.37
CA LYS A 48 -3.84 15.99 -14.16
C LYS A 48 -3.64 14.67 -13.42
N CYS A 49 -3.97 14.61 -12.13
CA CYS A 49 -3.78 13.45 -11.28
C CYS A 49 -5.10 12.76 -10.98
N ASP A 50 -5.09 11.43 -10.95
CA ASP A 50 -6.09 10.65 -10.22
C ASP A 50 -5.81 10.75 -8.72
N ARG A 51 -6.77 10.39 -7.89
CA ARG A 51 -6.68 10.50 -6.43
C ARG A 51 -5.51 9.69 -5.85
N PHE A 52 -5.24 8.48 -6.37
CA PHE A 52 -4.11 7.69 -5.91
C PHE A 52 -2.76 8.40 -6.13
N THR A 53 -2.62 9.13 -7.23
CA THR A 53 -1.42 9.92 -7.52
C THR A 53 -1.33 11.17 -6.63
N GLN A 54 -2.46 11.80 -6.32
CA GLN A 54 -2.49 12.93 -5.38
C GLN A 54 -2.01 12.48 -3.99
N TYR A 55 -2.47 11.33 -3.52
CA TYR A 55 -2.01 10.73 -2.25
C TYR A 55 -0.50 10.42 -2.28
N ALA A 56 -0.01 9.87 -3.40
CA ALA A 56 1.41 9.60 -3.58
C ALA A 56 2.27 10.86 -3.45
N LEU A 57 1.89 11.94 -4.12
CA LEU A 57 2.62 13.20 -4.09
C LEU A 57 2.68 13.82 -2.68
N VAL A 58 1.54 13.78 -1.96
CA VAL A 58 1.47 14.35 -0.60
C VAL A 58 2.31 13.53 0.38
N SER A 59 2.16 12.21 0.38
CA SER A 59 2.93 11.35 1.29
C SER A 59 4.44 11.39 1.00
N THR A 60 4.81 11.55 -0.27
CA THR A 60 6.22 11.73 -0.66
C THR A 60 6.80 13.05 -0.14
N ASP A 61 6.07 14.14 -0.24
CA ASP A 61 6.52 15.44 0.30
C ASP A 61 6.75 15.36 1.82
N GLU A 62 5.87 14.67 2.55
CA GLU A 62 6.05 14.42 3.98
C GLU A 62 7.31 13.61 4.25
N ALA A 63 7.52 12.51 3.52
CA ALA A 63 8.68 11.64 3.70
C ALA A 63 10.01 12.35 3.37
N ILE A 64 10.07 13.13 2.30
CA ILE A 64 11.24 13.92 1.92
C ILE A 64 11.56 14.96 2.99
N THR A 65 10.53 15.63 3.52
CA THR A 65 10.67 16.62 4.58
C THR A 65 11.19 15.98 5.88
N ASP A 66 10.60 14.85 6.27
CA ASP A 66 11.02 14.12 7.48
C ASP A 66 12.45 13.57 7.37
N ALA A 67 12.84 13.10 6.18
CA ALA A 67 14.19 12.63 5.91
C ALA A 67 15.24 13.76 5.88
N GLY A 68 14.81 15.01 5.84
CA GLY A 68 15.70 16.16 5.73
C GLY A 68 16.55 16.16 4.46
N LEU A 69 16.01 15.65 3.34
CA LEU A 69 16.70 15.61 2.06
C LEU A 69 16.79 17.00 1.43
N ASP A 70 18.02 17.42 1.17
CA ASP A 70 18.34 18.66 0.45
C ASP A 70 18.87 18.32 -0.95
N PHE A 71 17.98 18.34 -1.94
CA PHE A 71 18.32 17.97 -3.31
C PHE A 71 19.35 18.85 -4.00
N GLU A 72 19.76 20.00 -3.42
CA GLU A 72 20.86 20.80 -3.92
C GLU A 72 22.24 20.23 -3.50
N LYS A 73 22.23 19.31 -2.54
CA LYS A 73 23.44 18.64 -2.06
C LYS A 73 23.56 17.20 -2.54
N GLU A 74 22.50 16.67 -3.14
CA GLU A 74 22.41 15.28 -3.55
C GLU A 74 22.57 15.14 -5.08
N ASP A 75 23.16 14.02 -5.51
CA ASP A 75 23.16 13.66 -6.92
C ASP A 75 21.81 13.10 -7.36
N ARG A 76 21.00 13.93 -7.99
CA ARG A 76 19.64 13.55 -8.45
C ARG A 76 19.60 12.41 -9.46
N ASP A 77 20.74 12.11 -10.12
CA ASP A 77 20.86 10.96 -11.01
C ASP A 77 21.00 9.63 -10.25
N ARG A 78 21.33 9.73 -8.95
CA ARG A 78 21.44 8.62 -8.01
C ARG A 78 20.22 8.46 -7.10
N ILE A 79 19.16 9.29 -7.29
CA ILE A 79 17.92 9.20 -6.52
C ILE A 79 16.81 8.64 -7.41
N GLY A 80 16.32 7.45 -7.06
CA GLY A 80 15.25 6.76 -7.77
C GLY A 80 13.88 6.93 -7.13
N VAL A 81 12.84 6.47 -7.86
CA VAL A 81 11.47 6.37 -7.36
C VAL A 81 10.91 5.01 -7.78
N ILE A 82 10.62 4.14 -6.82
CA ILE A 82 9.98 2.84 -7.06
C ILE A 82 8.70 2.77 -6.23
N TRP A 83 7.54 2.69 -6.90
CA TRP A 83 6.25 2.95 -6.26
C TRP A 83 5.24 1.85 -6.52
N GLY A 84 4.53 1.39 -5.48
CA GLY A 84 3.50 0.37 -5.58
C GLY A 84 2.11 0.97 -5.83
N ALA A 85 1.39 0.43 -6.82
CA ALA A 85 -0.04 0.68 -7.01
C ALA A 85 -0.70 -0.59 -7.53
N GLY A 86 -1.75 -1.05 -6.87
CA GLY A 86 -2.40 -2.31 -7.23
C GLY A 86 -3.29 -2.19 -8.46
N ILE A 87 -4.05 -1.10 -8.56
CA ILE A 87 -5.03 -0.84 -9.62
C ILE A 87 -4.70 0.46 -10.39
N GLY A 88 -4.23 1.48 -9.68
CA GLY A 88 -4.01 2.80 -10.26
C GLY A 88 -5.28 3.62 -10.40
N GLY A 89 -5.43 4.39 -11.49
CA GLY A 89 -6.48 5.40 -11.69
C GLY A 89 -7.87 4.83 -12.01
N LEU A 90 -8.40 3.99 -11.15
CA LEU A 90 -9.72 3.35 -11.33
C LEU A 90 -10.86 4.37 -11.37
N GLU A 91 -10.81 5.41 -10.56
CA GLU A 91 -11.82 6.47 -10.56
C GLU A 91 -11.82 7.23 -11.89
N THR A 92 -10.65 7.56 -12.40
CA THR A 92 -10.50 8.19 -13.72
C THR A 92 -11.07 7.31 -14.81
N PHE A 93 -10.72 6.02 -14.85
CA PHE A 93 -11.25 5.07 -15.83
C PHE A 93 -12.78 5.00 -15.77
N GLN A 94 -13.34 4.79 -14.59
CA GLN A 94 -14.77 4.72 -14.37
C GLN A 94 -15.49 5.98 -14.90
N ASN A 95 -14.99 7.16 -14.53
CA ASN A 95 -15.63 8.41 -14.88
C ASN A 95 -15.56 8.70 -16.38
N GLU A 96 -14.46 8.42 -17.05
CA GLU A 96 -14.32 8.62 -18.50
C GLU A 96 -15.25 7.67 -19.28
N VAL A 97 -15.37 6.40 -18.87
CA VAL A 97 -16.29 5.44 -19.51
C VAL A 97 -17.76 5.82 -19.28
N LEU A 98 -18.11 6.24 -18.06
CA LEU A 98 -19.47 6.71 -17.76
C LEU A 98 -19.83 7.98 -18.54
N ASN A 99 -18.90 8.92 -18.69
CA ASN A 99 -19.11 10.14 -19.47
C ASN A 99 -19.28 9.83 -20.95
N PHE A 100 -18.47 8.92 -21.50
CA PHE A 100 -18.63 8.45 -22.87
C PHE A 100 -20.01 7.82 -23.10
N ALA A 101 -20.47 6.95 -22.21
CA ALA A 101 -21.78 6.30 -22.31
C ALA A 101 -22.93 7.31 -22.23
N LYS A 102 -22.85 8.31 -21.35
CA LYS A 102 -23.84 9.40 -21.23
C LYS A 102 -23.83 10.38 -22.40
N GLY A 103 -22.68 10.51 -23.08
CA GLY A 103 -22.49 11.41 -24.23
C GLY A 103 -22.89 10.78 -25.58
N GLU A 104 -23.83 9.83 -25.60
CA GLU A 104 -24.34 9.17 -26.80
C GLU A 104 -23.24 8.55 -27.69
N GLY A 105 -22.14 8.09 -27.07
CA GLY A 105 -21.02 7.47 -27.78
C GLY A 105 -20.10 8.48 -28.50
N SER A 106 -20.22 9.77 -28.24
CA SER A 106 -19.27 10.76 -28.76
C SER A 106 -17.87 10.54 -28.15
N PRO A 107 -16.81 10.29 -28.95
CA PRO A 107 -15.49 9.93 -28.44
C PRO A 107 -14.71 11.15 -27.92
N ARG A 108 -15.26 11.83 -26.92
CA ARG A 108 -14.64 12.97 -26.25
C ARG A 108 -14.06 12.54 -24.91
N PHE A 109 -12.82 12.08 -24.91
CA PHE A 109 -12.08 11.73 -23.70
C PHE A 109 -11.18 12.88 -23.24
N ASN A 110 -10.89 12.90 -21.92
CA ASN A 110 -9.91 13.81 -21.37
C ASN A 110 -8.53 13.52 -21.95
N PRO A 111 -7.76 14.52 -22.44
CA PRO A 111 -6.39 14.31 -22.97
C PRO A 111 -5.45 13.63 -21.96
N PHE A 112 -5.72 13.78 -20.68
CA PHE A 112 -4.95 13.15 -19.59
C PHE A 112 -5.53 11.80 -19.13
N PHE A 113 -6.54 11.25 -19.81
CA PHE A 113 -7.19 10.01 -19.40
C PHE A 113 -6.18 8.87 -19.19
N ILE A 114 -5.43 8.52 -20.22
CA ILE A 114 -4.44 7.43 -20.14
C ILE A 114 -3.34 7.74 -19.11
N PRO A 115 -2.67 8.91 -19.15
CA PRO A 115 -1.67 9.23 -18.15
C PRO A 115 -2.19 9.17 -16.70
N LYS A 116 -3.42 9.64 -16.44
CA LYS A 116 -4.01 9.58 -15.10
C LYS A 116 -4.33 8.16 -14.62
N MET A 117 -4.60 7.25 -15.55
CA MET A 117 -5.07 5.90 -15.25
C MET A 117 -3.92 4.94 -14.92
N ILE A 118 -2.78 5.06 -15.61
CA ILE A 118 -1.69 4.10 -15.48
C ILE A 118 -1.00 4.21 -14.11
N SER A 119 -0.66 3.06 -13.53
CA SER A 119 0.01 2.99 -12.22
C SER A 119 1.37 3.70 -12.19
N ASP A 120 2.06 3.71 -13.33
CA ASP A 120 3.39 4.29 -13.52
C ASP A 120 3.42 5.83 -13.41
N ILE A 121 2.27 6.50 -13.48
CA ILE A 121 2.23 7.96 -13.40
C ILE A 121 2.63 8.49 -12.02
N ALA A 122 2.41 7.72 -10.94
CA ALA A 122 2.75 8.15 -9.60
C ALA A 122 4.28 8.32 -9.45
N PRO A 123 5.14 7.31 -9.68
CA PRO A 123 6.59 7.51 -9.65
C PRO A 123 7.07 8.53 -10.68
N GLY A 124 6.45 8.60 -11.86
CA GLY A 124 6.80 9.60 -12.89
C GLY A 124 6.57 11.03 -12.41
N LEU A 125 5.43 11.34 -11.78
CA LEU A 125 5.13 12.68 -11.29
C LEU A 125 5.94 13.04 -10.04
N ILE A 126 6.25 12.09 -9.17
CA ILE A 126 7.20 12.29 -8.06
C ILE A 126 8.57 12.70 -8.61
N SER A 127 9.06 11.95 -9.59
CA SER A 127 10.33 12.23 -10.27
C SER A 127 10.36 13.62 -10.92
N ILE A 128 9.32 13.98 -11.66
CA ILE A 128 9.19 15.30 -12.29
C ILE A 128 9.18 16.42 -11.25
N LYS A 129 8.40 16.26 -10.19
CA LYS A 129 8.24 17.28 -9.14
C LYS A 129 9.55 17.61 -8.44
N HIS A 130 10.35 16.60 -8.15
CA HIS A 130 11.59 16.74 -7.38
C HIS A 130 12.86 16.68 -8.24
N GLY A 131 12.74 16.48 -9.56
CA GLY A 131 13.86 16.42 -10.49
C GLY A 131 14.74 15.18 -10.31
N LEU A 132 14.16 14.04 -9.87
CA LEU A 132 14.87 12.80 -9.60
C LEU A 132 15.05 11.99 -10.89
N ARG A 133 16.27 11.55 -11.18
CA ARG A 133 16.62 10.93 -12.49
C ARG A 133 17.24 9.54 -12.36
N GLY A 134 17.23 8.95 -11.16
CA GLY A 134 17.60 7.55 -10.95
C GLY A 134 16.55 6.56 -11.45
N PRO A 135 16.62 5.27 -11.08
CA PRO A 135 15.63 4.25 -11.46
C PRO A 135 14.20 4.69 -11.15
N ASN A 136 13.29 4.57 -12.14
CA ASN A 136 11.90 5.01 -11.98
C ASN A 136 10.95 4.01 -12.64
N PHE A 137 10.08 3.39 -11.83
CA PHE A 137 9.04 2.48 -12.32
C PHE A 137 7.99 2.18 -11.22
N ALA A 138 6.84 1.64 -11.65
CA ALA A 138 5.83 1.13 -10.73
C ALA A 138 5.92 -0.39 -10.59
N THR A 139 5.68 -0.90 -9.37
CA THR A 139 5.42 -2.32 -9.12
C THR A 139 3.92 -2.56 -9.04
N VAL A 140 3.46 -3.60 -9.75
CA VAL A 140 2.04 -4.01 -9.77
C VAL A 140 1.96 -5.49 -9.40
N SER A 141 1.64 -5.76 -8.15
CA SER A 141 1.46 -7.11 -7.59
C SER A 141 0.30 -7.14 -6.58
N ALA A 142 -0.82 -6.52 -6.97
CA ALA A 142 -2.02 -6.40 -6.14
C ALA A 142 -1.69 -5.86 -4.73
N CYS A 143 -2.10 -6.59 -3.67
CA CYS A 143 -1.90 -6.17 -2.29
C CYS A 143 -0.43 -6.12 -1.84
N ALA A 144 0.49 -6.73 -2.58
CA ALA A 144 1.92 -6.75 -2.29
C ALA A 144 2.70 -5.64 -3.03
N SER A 145 2.03 -4.78 -3.80
CA SER A 145 2.72 -3.81 -4.69
C SER A 145 3.73 -2.94 -3.96
N SER A 146 3.36 -2.30 -2.85
CA SER A 146 4.30 -1.45 -2.12
C SER A 146 5.38 -2.24 -1.35
N SER A 147 5.08 -3.46 -0.89
CA SER A 147 6.11 -4.33 -0.32
C SER A 147 7.15 -4.71 -1.37
N ASN A 148 6.71 -5.03 -2.59
CA ASN A 148 7.63 -5.31 -3.71
C ASN A 148 8.41 -4.06 -4.12
N ALA A 149 7.78 -2.87 -4.10
CA ALA A 149 8.50 -1.61 -4.34
C ALA A 149 9.66 -1.42 -3.36
N MET A 150 9.45 -1.71 -2.07
CA MET A 150 10.51 -1.60 -1.05
C MET A 150 11.60 -2.67 -1.25
N ILE A 151 11.24 -3.90 -1.60
CA ILE A 151 12.20 -4.98 -1.88
C ILE A 151 13.04 -4.65 -3.12
N ASP A 152 12.41 -4.18 -4.19
CA ASP A 152 13.12 -3.74 -5.39
C ASP A 152 14.05 -2.56 -5.08
N SER A 153 13.59 -1.59 -4.30
CA SER A 153 14.41 -0.47 -3.85
C SER A 153 15.64 -0.92 -3.07
N LEU A 154 15.47 -1.85 -2.12
CA LEU A 154 16.59 -2.46 -1.39
C LEU A 154 17.60 -3.10 -2.36
N ASN A 155 17.11 -3.86 -3.33
CA ASN A 155 17.97 -4.53 -4.30
C ASN A 155 18.71 -3.54 -5.20
N TYR A 156 18.06 -2.48 -5.68
CA TYR A 156 18.70 -1.44 -6.49
C TYR A 156 19.79 -0.68 -5.73
N ILE A 157 19.57 -0.39 -4.43
CA ILE A 157 20.58 0.22 -3.57
C ILE A 157 21.74 -0.76 -3.32
N ARG A 158 21.47 -2.02 -2.97
CA ARG A 158 22.50 -3.06 -2.78
C ARG A 158 23.35 -3.30 -4.02
N MET A 159 22.77 -3.20 -5.21
CA MET A 159 23.48 -3.32 -6.49
C MET A 159 24.21 -2.03 -6.90
N GLY A 160 24.10 -0.96 -6.14
CA GLY A 160 24.76 0.32 -6.42
C GLY A 160 24.14 1.11 -7.58
N PHE A 161 22.90 0.84 -7.98
CA PHE A 161 22.21 1.61 -9.03
C PHE A 161 21.64 2.94 -8.53
N ALA A 162 21.40 3.06 -7.23
CA ALA A 162 20.93 4.27 -6.58
C ALA A 162 21.53 4.37 -5.17
N ASP A 163 21.66 5.58 -4.65
CA ASP A 163 22.04 5.83 -3.26
C ASP A 163 20.80 6.08 -2.41
N ILE A 164 19.76 6.66 -3.02
CA ILE A 164 18.47 6.96 -2.37
C ILE A 164 17.35 6.51 -3.30
N ILE A 165 16.31 5.91 -2.73
CA ILE A 165 15.07 5.61 -3.46
C ILE A 165 13.87 6.08 -2.62
N VAL A 166 13.05 6.92 -3.21
CA VAL A 166 11.70 7.21 -2.72
C VAL A 166 10.83 6.00 -3.03
N SER A 167 10.43 5.26 -2.02
CA SER A 167 9.66 4.04 -2.14
C SER A 167 8.36 4.11 -1.34
N GLY A 168 7.40 3.31 -1.72
CA GLY A 168 6.11 3.29 -1.04
C GLY A 168 4.99 2.77 -1.92
N GLY A 169 3.79 3.27 -1.69
CA GLY A 169 2.64 2.93 -2.52
C GLY A 169 1.41 3.75 -2.21
N SER A 170 0.50 3.80 -3.18
CA SER A 170 -0.76 4.53 -3.07
C SER A 170 -1.90 3.80 -3.77
N GLU A 171 -3.11 3.95 -3.24
CA GLU A 171 -4.33 3.38 -3.83
C GLU A 171 -5.54 4.25 -3.51
N ALA A 172 -6.48 4.37 -4.46
CA ALA A 172 -7.74 5.08 -4.32
C ALA A 172 -8.88 4.29 -4.99
N ALA A 173 -9.13 3.08 -4.49
CA ALA A 173 -10.06 2.14 -5.09
C ALA A 173 -11.49 2.19 -4.48
N VAL A 174 -11.76 3.13 -3.54
CA VAL A 174 -13.11 3.33 -3.00
C VAL A 174 -13.97 4.05 -4.03
N THR A 175 -14.41 3.30 -5.03
CA THR A 175 -15.20 3.75 -6.18
C THR A 175 -16.37 2.81 -6.43
N ILE A 176 -17.31 3.21 -7.28
CA ILE A 176 -18.42 2.32 -7.70
C ILE A 176 -17.89 1.00 -8.28
N ALA A 177 -16.88 1.08 -9.15
CA ALA A 177 -16.28 -0.10 -9.77
C ALA A 177 -15.50 -0.95 -8.75
N GLY A 178 -14.75 -0.33 -7.84
CA GLY A 178 -13.98 -1.03 -6.82
C GLY A 178 -14.88 -1.76 -5.82
N ILE A 179 -15.80 -1.08 -5.19
CA ILE A 179 -16.77 -1.69 -4.24
C ILE A 179 -17.63 -2.73 -4.97
N GLY A 180 -18.13 -2.41 -6.16
CA GLY A 180 -18.95 -3.34 -6.94
C GLY A 180 -18.19 -4.61 -7.35
N GLY A 181 -16.95 -4.46 -7.80
CA GLY A 181 -16.10 -5.58 -8.21
C GLY A 181 -15.76 -6.51 -7.04
N PHE A 182 -15.33 -5.95 -5.90
CA PHE A 182 -15.03 -6.76 -4.72
C PHE A 182 -16.29 -7.36 -4.07
N ASN A 183 -17.46 -6.69 -4.13
CA ASN A 183 -18.74 -7.29 -3.72
C ASN A 183 -19.12 -8.50 -4.63
N ALA A 184 -18.86 -8.41 -5.93
CA ALA A 184 -19.12 -9.53 -6.85
C ALA A 184 -18.25 -10.75 -6.54
N MET A 185 -17.03 -10.53 -6.02
CA MET A 185 -16.13 -11.58 -5.55
C MET A 185 -16.47 -12.10 -4.15
N HIS A 186 -17.47 -11.54 -3.47
CA HIS A 186 -17.78 -11.84 -2.06
C HIS A 186 -16.56 -11.64 -1.12
N ALA A 187 -15.70 -10.68 -1.42
CA ALA A 187 -14.46 -10.45 -0.69
C ALA A 187 -14.60 -9.40 0.43
N LEU A 188 -15.59 -8.51 0.34
CA LEU A 188 -15.83 -7.45 1.32
C LEU A 188 -16.75 -7.90 2.45
N SER A 189 -16.48 -7.38 3.66
CA SER A 189 -17.43 -7.47 4.77
C SER A 189 -18.73 -6.74 4.42
N THR A 190 -19.85 -7.28 4.86
CA THR A 190 -21.18 -6.69 4.68
C THR A 190 -21.80 -6.21 5.99
N ARG A 191 -21.00 -6.03 7.03
CA ARG A 191 -21.42 -5.60 8.37
C ARG A 191 -21.76 -4.10 8.42
N ASN A 192 -22.79 -3.71 7.65
CA ASN A 192 -23.20 -2.31 7.48
C ASN A 192 -23.74 -1.67 8.79
N GLU A 193 -24.26 -2.47 9.70
CA GLU A 193 -24.79 -2.03 10.98
C GLU A 193 -23.70 -1.57 11.96
N ASP A 194 -22.47 -2.06 11.80
CA ASP A 194 -21.33 -1.70 12.66
C ASP A 194 -20.02 -1.70 11.87
N PRO A 195 -19.79 -0.69 11.01
CA PRO A 195 -18.59 -0.60 10.18
C PRO A 195 -17.27 -0.61 10.98
N LYS A 196 -17.28 -0.01 12.17
CA LYS A 196 -16.07 0.13 12.99
C LYS A 196 -15.49 -1.18 13.48
N THR A 197 -16.32 -2.22 13.59
CA THR A 197 -15.89 -3.57 14.00
C THR A 197 -15.92 -4.57 12.84
N ALA A 198 -16.11 -4.11 11.59
CA ALA A 198 -16.20 -4.99 10.44
C ALA A 198 -14.83 -5.62 10.08
N SER A 199 -13.75 -4.84 10.11
CA SER A 199 -12.39 -5.39 9.95
C SER A 199 -11.91 -5.98 11.29
N ARG A 200 -11.94 -7.30 11.37
CA ARG A 200 -11.57 -8.08 12.57
C ARG A 200 -10.71 -9.30 12.20
N PRO A 201 -9.46 -9.05 11.81
CA PRO A 201 -8.54 -10.12 11.44
C PRO A 201 -8.47 -11.21 12.53
N PHE A 202 -8.48 -12.47 12.08
CA PHE A 202 -8.41 -13.69 12.91
C PHE A 202 -9.64 -13.97 13.80
N ASP A 203 -10.61 -13.06 13.85
CA ASP A 203 -11.85 -13.28 14.59
C ASP A 203 -12.69 -14.41 13.97
N ARG A 204 -13.44 -15.15 14.83
CA ARG A 204 -14.27 -16.27 14.39
C ARG A 204 -15.37 -15.84 13.42
N ASP A 205 -15.96 -14.67 13.66
CA ASP A 205 -17.15 -14.19 12.94
C ASP A 205 -16.79 -13.14 11.86
N ARG A 206 -15.52 -13.09 11.41
CA ARG A 206 -15.06 -12.26 10.31
C ARG A 206 -15.70 -12.71 8.99
N ASP A 207 -16.05 -11.76 8.13
CA ASP A 207 -16.85 -12.01 6.93
C ASP A 207 -16.27 -11.40 5.64
N GLY A 208 -15.07 -10.83 5.68
CA GLY A 208 -14.41 -10.20 4.55
C GLY A 208 -13.60 -8.97 4.96
N PHE A 209 -12.88 -8.39 4.00
CA PHE A 209 -12.08 -7.20 4.30
C PHE A 209 -12.90 -5.91 4.18
N VAL A 210 -12.41 -4.85 4.80
CA VAL A 210 -12.89 -3.48 4.61
C VAL A 210 -11.96 -2.78 3.64
N LEU A 211 -12.47 -2.26 2.52
CA LEU A 211 -11.66 -1.53 1.55
C LEU A 211 -11.18 -0.21 2.16
N GLY A 212 -9.91 0.10 1.97
CA GLY A 212 -9.30 1.36 2.36
C GLY A 212 -8.62 2.06 1.19
N GLU A 213 -8.28 3.32 1.39
CA GLU A 213 -7.51 4.13 0.44
C GLU A 213 -6.44 4.95 1.17
N GLY A 214 -5.41 5.36 0.44
CA GLY A 214 -4.34 6.18 0.99
C GLY A 214 -2.99 5.95 0.35
N ALA A 215 -1.95 6.43 1.02
CA ALA A 215 -0.56 6.24 0.62
C ALA A 215 0.37 6.17 1.83
N GLY A 216 1.51 5.52 1.63
CA GLY A 216 2.66 5.57 2.52
C GLY A 216 3.94 5.74 1.71
N ALA A 217 4.85 6.57 2.17
CA ALA A 217 6.14 6.83 1.56
C ALA A 217 7.28 6.63 2.55
N LEU A 218 8.36 6.03 2.10
CA LEU A 218 9.60 5.84 2.83
C LEU A 218 10.77 6.30 1.97
N ILE A 219 11.77 6.88 2.61
CA ILE A 219 13.06 7.16 1.98
C ILE A 219 14.00 6.01 2.35
N LEU A 220 14.31 5.19 1.37
CA LEU A 220 15.32 4.13 1.50
C LEU A 220 16.66 4.68 1.02
N GLU A 221 17.67 4.53 1.83
CA GLU A 221 18.97 5.17 1.62
C GLU A 221 20.10 4.22 1.99
N GLU A 222 21.18 4.25 1.23
CA GLU A 222 22.40 3.52 1.56
C GLU A 222 22.92 3.96 2.92
N TYR A 223 23.33 3.02 3.75
CA TYR A 223 23.59 3.25 5.17
C TYR A 223 24.72 4.27 5.42
N GLU A 224 25.87 4.11 4.75
CA GLU A 224 26.98 5.03 4.94
C GLU A 224 26.70 6.43 4.35
N HIS A 225 25.90 6.50 3.28
CA HIS A 225 25.40 7.75 2.73
C HIS A 225 24.51 8.48 3.75
N ALA A 226 23.54 7.79 4.35
CA ALA A 226 22.66 8.35 5.38
C ALA A 226 23.45 8.87 6.60
N LYS A 227 24.43 8.09 7.07
CA LYS A 227 25.32 8.48 8.17
C LYS A 227 26.16 9.72 7.82
N ALA A 228 26.73 9.75 6.61
CA ALA A 228 27.61 10.86 6.20
C ALA A 228 26.89 12.21 6.17
N ARG A 229 25.61 12.24 5.80
CA ARG A 229 24.78 13.46 5.85
C ARG A 229 24.10 13.72 7.21
N GLY A 230 24.27 12.82 8.18
CA GLY A 230 23.66 12.94 9.51
C GLY A 230 22.15 12.70 9.53
N ALA A 231 21.65 11.85 8.65
CA ALA A 231 20.23 11.50 8.58
C ALA A 231 19.74 10.84 9.88
N LYS A 232 18.47 11.07 10.21
CA LYS A 232 17.79 10.29 11.24
C LYS A 232 17.42 8.93 10.64
N ILE A 233 18.08 7.89 11.11
CA ILE A 233 17.80 6.51 10.70
C ILE A 233 16.76 5.92 11.67
N TYR A 234 15.61 5.49 11.15
CA TYR A 234 14.54 4.88 11.94
C TYR A 234 14.77 3.38 12.13
N ALA A 235 15.14 2.69 11.04
CA ALA A 235 15.35 1.24 11.01
C ALA A 235 16.24 0.87 9.84
N GLU A 236 16.71 -0.38 9.83
CA GLU A 236 17.38 -1.00 8.70
C GLU A 236 16.41 -1.95 7.98
N LEU A 237 16.29 -1.83 6.67
CA LEU A 237 15.61 -2.82 5.84
C LEU A 237 16.60 -3.94 5.53
N ALA A 238 16.59 -4.97 6.35
CA ALA A 238 17.59 -6.04 6.35
C ALA A 238 17.42 -7.06 5.21
N GLY A 239 16.17 -7.27 4.74
CA GLY A 239 15.94 -8.24 3.68
C GLY A 239 14.51 -8.24 3.15
N GLY A 240 14.28 -9.00 2.08
CA GLY A 240 12.99 -9.19 1.45
C GLY A 240 12.75 -10.62 0.97
N GLY A 241 11.50 -11.02 0.91
CA GLY A 241 11.09 -12.33 0.41
C GLY A 241 9.99 -12.23 -0.63
N LEU A 242 10.09 -13.02 -1.68
CA LEU A 242 9.09 -13.15 -2.74
C LEU A 242 8.74 -14.61 -2.95
N SER A 243 7.47 -14.88 -3.26
CA SER A 243 6.97 -16.21 -3.60
C SER A 243 5.65 -16.12 -4.37
N ALA A 244 5.16 -17.25 -4.85
CA ALA A 244 3.82 -17.38 -5.42
C ALA A 244 3.18 -18.68 -4.94
N ASP A 245 1.86 -18.65 -4.76
CA ASP A 245 1.06 -19.83 -4.38
C ASP A 245 0.94 -20.85 -5.53
N ALA A 246 0.91 -20.38 -6.77
CA ALA A 246 0.65 -21.19 -7.97
C ALA A 246 -0.58 -22.12 -7.81
N HIS A 247 -1.65 -21.60 -7.19
CA HIS A 247 -2.82 -22.39 -6.76
C HIS A 247 -4.12 -21.92 -7.40
N HIS A 248 -4.55 -20.69 -7.12
CA HIS A 248 -5.83 -20.15 -7.57
C HIS A 248 -5.70 -18.63 -7.82
N MET A 249 -6.60 -18.06 -8.64
CA MET A 249 -6.56 -16.64 -9.02
C MET A 249 -6.67 -15.70 -7.81
N THR A 250 -7.50 -16.04 -6.81
CA THR A 250 -7.81 -15.16 -5.67
C THR A 250 -7.72 -15.86 -4.31
N ALA A 251 -7.90 -17.18 -4.24
CA ALA A 251 -7.84 -17.92 -2.98
C ALA A 251 -6.40 -18.31 -2.63
N PRO A 252 -5.99 -18.16 -1.35
CA PRO A 252 -4.69 -18.63 -0.90
C PRO A 252 -4.61 -20.15 -0.97
N HIS A 253 -3.37 -20.66 -1.06
CA HIS A 253 -3.15 -22.09 -0.92
C HIS A 253 -3.59 -22.53 0.50
N PRO A 254 -4.40 -23.60 0.66
CA PRO A 254 -4.93 -24.01 1.97
C PRO A 254 -3.88 -24.24 3.05
N GLU A 255 -2.70 -24.71 2.66
CA GLU A 255 -1.56 -24.94 3.57
C GLU A 255 -0.67 -23.69 3.72
N GLY A 256 -1.01 -22.53 3.12
CA GLY A 256 -0.23 -21.32 3.20
C GLY A 256 1.19 -21.42 2.62
N ILE A 257 1.39 -22.23 1.57
CA ILE A 257 2.72 -22.53 1.02
C ILE A 257 3.46 -21.28 0.58
N GLY A 258 2.77 -20.35 -0.11
CA GLY A 258 3.38 -19.09 -0.56
C GLY A 258 3.76 -18.20 0.63
N ALA A 259 2.87 -18.02 1.59
CA ALA A 259 3.13 -17.24 2.80
C ALA A 259 4.30 -17.84 3.62
N LYS A 260 4.37 -19.17 3.71
CA LYS A 260 5.50 -19.86 4.34
C LYS A 260 6.82 -19.58 3.61
N LYS A 261 6.82 -19.72 2.28
CA LYS A 261 8.03 -19.51 1.47
C LYS A 261 8.52 -18.07 1.51
N VAL A 262 7.62 -17.08 1.49
CA VAL A 262 8.02 -15.68 1.55
C VAL A 262 8.71 -15.34 2.85
N MET A 263 8.21 -15.83 4.00
CA MET A 263 8.87 -15.65 5.30
C MET A 263 10.25 -16.32 5.36
N ILE A 264 10.36 -17.56 4.89
CA ILE A 264 11.67 -18.27 4.82
C ILE A 264 12.66 -17.52 3.92
N ASN A 265 12.19 -17.05 2.76
CA ASN A 265 13.03 -16.30 1.83
C ASN A 265 13.49 -14.95 2.44
N CYS A 266 12.60 -14.26 3.15
CA CYS A 266 12.92 -13.02 3.83
C CYS A 266 13.97 -13.22 4.92
N LEU A 267 13.78 -14.20 5.80
CA LEU A 267 14.76 -14.54 6.85
C LEU A 267 16.12 -14.88 6.25
N ARG A 268 16.14 -15.68 5.18
CA ARG A 268 17.39 -16.06 4.49
C ARG A 268 18.09 -14.85 3.88
N ASP A 269 17.34 -13.92 3.23
CA ASP A 269 17.90 -12.73 2.61
C ASP A 269 18.44 -11.75 3.67
N ALA A 270 17.75 -11.64 4.81
CA ALA A 270 18.18 -10.85 5.95
C ALA A 270 19.33 -11.48 6.77
N GLY A 271 19.63 -12.76 6.59
CA GLY A 271 20.60 -13.49 7.41
C GLY A 271 20.15 -13.72 8.85
N LEU A 272 18.83 -13.77 9.08
CA LEU A 272 18.21 -13.90 10.41
C LEU A 272 17.64 -15.31 10.63
N ASN A 273 17.56 -15.71 11.90
CA ASN A 273 16.89 -16.94 12.32
C ASN A 273 15.42 -16.65 12.70
N PRO A 274 14.52 -17.64 12.71
CA PRO A 274 13.15 -17.44 13.17
C PRO A 274 13.06 -16.85 14.58
N GLU A 275 13.99 -17.19 15.47
CA GLU A 275 14.04 -16.72 16.86
C GLU A 275 14.40 -15.25 17.01
N ASP A 276 14.92 -14.60 15.97
CA ASP A 276 15.29 -13.20 15.96
C ASP A 276 14.08 -12.27 15.66
N VAL A 277 12.90 -12.86 15.40
CA VAL A 277 11.67 -12.12 15.05
C VAL A 277 10.80 -11.89 16.28
N ASP A 278 10.60 -10.63 16.65
CA ASP A 278 9.78 -10.24 17.81
C ASP A 278 8.34 -9.86 17.43
N THR A 279 8.11 -9.36 16.21
CA THR A 279 6.79 -8.93 15.76
C THR A 279 6.54 -9.26 14.29
N ILE A 280 5.27 -9.53 13.97
CA ILE A 280 4.79 -9.71 12.59
C ILE A 280 3.52 -8.89 12.40
N ASN A 281 3.57 -7.92 11.49
CA ASN A 281 2.37 -7.30 10.96
C ASN A 281 1.85 -8.16 9.80
N MET A 282 0.79 -8.90 10.05
CA MET A 282 0.22 -9.89 9.13
C MET A 282 -0.52 -9.23 7.98
N HIS A 283 -0.64 -9.94 6.86
CA HIS A 283 -1.61 -9.54 5.84
C HIS A 283 -3.01 -9.43 6.45
N GLY A 284 -3.48 -10.44 7.17
CA GLY A 284 -4.61 -10.38 8.09
C GLY A 284 -5.78 -9.51 7.60
N THR A 285 -6.40 -9.90 6.48
CA THR A 285 -7.42 -9.08 5.82
C THR A 285 -8.81 -9.24 6.40
N SER A 286 -8.98 -10.04 7.46
CA SER A 286 -10.32 -10.37 8.00
C SER A 286 -11.15 -11.25 7.04
N THR A 287 -10.46 -12.05 6.20
CA THR A 287 -11.12 -12.99 5.30
C THR A 287 -11.12 -14.41 5.88
N PRO A 288 -12.20 -15.20 5.66
CA PRO A 288 -12.32 -16.53 6.25
C PRO A 288 -11.15 -17.46 5.95
N LEU A 289 -10.68 -17.49 4.70
CA LEU A 289 -9.60 -18.40 4.25
C LEU A 289 -8.20 -17.81 4.46
N GLY A 290 -8.03 -16.51 4.21
CA GLY A 290 -6.72 -15.84 4.23
C GLY A 290 -6.07 -15.90 5.60
N ASP A 291 -6.80 -15.51 6.62
CA ASP A 291 -6.27 -15.42 7.99
C ASP A 291 -5.87 -16.80 8.55
N VAL A 292 -6.60 -17.86 8.19
CA VAL A 292 -6.25 -19.24 8.59
C VAL A 292 -4.98 -19.72 7.89
N ALA A 293 -4.91 -19.52 6.56
CA ALA A 293 -3.73 -19.94 5.78
C ALA A 293 -2.45 -19.24 6.27
N GLU A 294 -2.56 -17.95 6.57
CA GLU A 294 -1.44 -17.14 7.07
C GLU A 294 -1.03 -17.57 8.49
N THR A 295 -1.99 -17.81 9.38
CA THR A 295 -1.71 -18.34 10.73
C THR A 295 -0.99 -19.68 10.67
N ASN A 296 -1.41 -20.59 9.79
CA ASN A 296 -0.76 -21.89 9.60
C ASN A 296 0.67 -21.73 9.05
N ALA A 297 0.89 -20.78 8.16
CA ALA A 297 2.21 -20.48 7.62
C ALA A 297 3.17 -19.97 8.70
N VAL A 298 2.72 -19.04 9.57
CA VAL A 298 3.52 -18.54 10.69
C VAL A 298 3.91 -19.68 11.64
N LYS A 299 2.95 -20.51 12.04
CA LYS A 299 3.25 -21.67 12.90
C LYS A 299 4.24 -22.66 12.25
N ALA A 300 4.13 -22.85 10.93
CA ALA A 300 5.03 -23.76 10.21
C ALA A 300 6.46 -23.22 10.07
N VAL A 301 6.65 -21.90 10.03
CA VAL A 301 7.97 -21.26 9.93
C VAL A 301 8.63 -21.11 11.29
N PHE A 302 7.88 -20.64 12.27
CA PHE A 302 8.43 -20.22 13.57
C PHE A 302 8.30 -21.30 14.68
N GLY A 303 7.58 -22.41 14.43
CA GLY A 303 7.41 -23.48 15.42
C GLY A 303 6.90 -22.96 16.77
N ASP A 304 7.57 -23.34 17.86
CA ASP A 304 7.22 -22.89 19.21
C ASP A 304 7.47 -21.40 19.43
N HIS A 305 8.36 -20.80 18.63
CA HIS A 305 8.62 -19.35 18.70
C HIS A 305 7.43 -18.53 18.23
N ALA A 306 6.56 -19.06 17.35
CA ALA A 306 5.32 -18.39 16.90
C ALA A 306 4.43 -17.92 18.07
N TYR A 307 4.49 -18.57 19.23
CA TYR A 307 3.72 -18.22 20.43
C TYR A 307 4.38 -17.14 21.30
N LYS A 308 5.58 -16.68 20.91
CA LYS A 308 6.32 -15.61 21.58
C LYS A 308 6.32 -14.32 20.77
N ILE A 309 6.01 -14.41 19.47
CA ILE A 309 5.98 -13.28 18.54
C ILE A 309 4.71 -12.44 18.78
N ASN A 310 4.84 -11.13 18.80
CA ASN A 310 3.70 -10.22 18.77
C ASN A 310 3.10 -10.18 17.37
N ILE A 311 1.91 -10.75 17.20
CA ILE A 311 1.23 -10.86 15.90
C ILE A 311 0.01 -9.96 15.89
N ASN A 312 -0.10 -9.12 14.87
CA ASN A 312 -1.23 -8.22 14.67
C ASN A 312 -1.51 -8.00 13.18
N SER A 313 -2.61 -7.31 12.89
CA SER A 313 -2.87 -6.73 11.58
C SER A 313 -3.48 -5.34 11.77
N THR A 314 -2.77 -4.32 11.32
CA THR A 314 -3.23 -2.93 11.37
C THR A 314 -4.44 -2.66 10.46
N LYS A 315 -4.78 -3.60 9.56
CA LYS A 315 -6.00 -3.55 8.75
C LYS A 315 -7.28 -3.57 9.58
N SER A 316 -7.23 -3.97 10.85
CA SER A 316 -8.35 -3.81 11.80
C SER A 316 -8.78 -2.35 11.96
N MET A 317 -7.87 -1.40 11.73
CA MET A 317 -8.09 0.04 11.88
C MET A 317 -8.10 0.78 10.54
N THR A 318 -7.16 0.45 9.65
CA THR A 318 -6.97 1.15 8.37
C THR A 318 -7.84 0.61 7.25
N GLY A 319 -8.40 -0.61 7.39
CA GLY A 319 -8.89 -1.36 6.26
C GLY A 319 -7.74 -1.83 5.35
N HIS A 320 -8.09 -2.36 4.20
CA HIS A 320 -7.13 -2.89 3.23
C HIS A 320 -6.90 -1.89 2.10
N LEU A 321 -5.74 -1.25 2.07
CA LEU A 321 -5.37 -0.25 1.08
C LEU A 321 -4.78 -0.85 -0.21
N LEU A 322 -5.02 -2.13 -0.48
CA LEU A 322 -4.52 -2.83 -1.67
C LEU A 322 -3.02 -2.56 -1.91
N GLY A 323 -2.68 -1.89 -3.02
CA GLY A 323 -1.29 -1.62 -3.40
C GLY A 323 -0.51 -0.74 -2.42
N ALA A 324 -1.19 0.05 -1.60
CA ALA A 324 -0.56 0.89 -0.58
C ALA A 324 -0.37 0.18 0.78
N ALA A 325 -0.99 -0.99 0.97
CA ALA A 325 -1.04 -1.66 2.28
C ALA A 325 0.35 -1.89 2.89
N GLY A 326 1.27 -2.49 2.13
CA GLY A 326 2.61 -2.80 2.65
C GLY A 326 3.40 -1.57 3.08
N ALA A 327 3.21 -0.43 2.43
CA ALA A 327 3.92 0.80 2.80
C ALA A 327 3.46 1.35 4.16
N ILE A 328 2.15 1.45 4.39
CA ILE A 328 1.64 1.91 5.69
C ILE A 328 1.93 0.91 6.81
N GLU A 329 1.94 -0.39 6.51
CA GLU A 329 2.28 -1.46 7.44
C GLU A 329 3.76 -1.45 7.81
N ALA A 330 4.65 -1.19 6.85
CA ALA A 330 6.07 -0.96 7.12
C ALA A 330 6.29 0.25 8.04
N ILE A 331 5.60 1.37 7.79
CA ILE A 331 5.64 2.55 8.67
C ILE A 331 5.17 2.17 10.08
N ALA A 332 4.10 1.39 10.20
CA ALA A 332 3.63 0.93 11.51
C ALA A 332 4.68 0.07 12.24
N CYS A 333 5.33 -0.86 11.54
CA CYS A 333 6.41 -1.68 12.12
C CYS A 333 7.64 -0.85 12.54
N ILE A 334 8.00 0.18 11.75
CA ILE A 334 9.13 1.07 12.06
C ILE A 334 8.84 1.93 13.31
N MET A 335 7.59 2.28 13.53
CA MET A 335 7.17 3.14 14.64
C MET A 335 6.87 2.36 15.93
N ALA A 336 6.71 1.03 15.85
CA ALA A 336 6.43 0.16 16.99
C ALA A 336 7.70 -0.15 17.80
#